data_1fda5e51cf9ef4df4c25e2b46a93a27f
#
_entry.id   1fda5e51cf9ef4df4c25e2b46a93a27f
#
_cell.length_a   1.000
_cell.length_b   1.000
_cell.length_c   1.000
_cell.angle_alpha   90.00
_cell.angle_beta   90.00
_cell.angle_gamma   90.00
#
_symmetry.space_group_name_H-M   'P 1'
#
loop_
_entity.id
_entity.type
_entity.pdbx_description
1 polymer ?
#
loop_
_entity_poly.entity_id
_entity_poly.type
_entity_poly.pdbx_seq_one_letter_code
_entity_poly.pdbx_strand_id
1 'polypeptide(L)'
;MERVPLVGYSDKLSVRPGEKIEFKVSSKSDFDYTAELYRSINADPNPSTGGLIEKKCDHFFKPIKVFSREQDFHPGSYAKTVSPLRIISTHSINLSCIFFPTLLLKAEQCLISLADISLSITKKGFLKFESQWGSLELPNVLLERNWYEVIATVSLSGVITVSCRGLKATEKKFKAEKKIPPVNPINFEASLTVAAKTVKQRLKHYFNGKVEAPTISVDSVVVASWNF
;
A
#
# COMPACT_ATOMS: atom_id res chain seq x y z
N MET A 1 -13.40 7.72 -20.07
CA MET A 1 -13.51 8.37 -18.75
C MET A 1 -12.78 9.69 -18.86
N GLU A 2 -13.48 10.79 -18.84
CA GLU A 2 -12.91 12.13 -18.90
C GLU A 2 -12.07 12.37 -17.66
N ARG A 3 -10.82 12.78 -17.82
CA ARG A 3 -9.92 13.01 -16.67
C ARG A 3 -10.28 14.35 -16.05
N VAL A 4 -10.58 14.34 -14.76
CA VAL A 4 -10.81 15.58 -14.00
C VAL A 4 -9.52 16.41 -14.04
N PRO A 5 -9.55 17.64 -14.60
CA PRO A 5 -8.34 18.43 -14.81
C PRO A 5 -7.72 18.93 -13.49
N LEU A 6 -8.51 19.01 -12.42
CA LEU A 6 -8.09 19.48 -11.10
C LEU A 6 -8.56 18.50 -10.02
N VAL A 7 -7.62 18.02 -9.21
CA VAL A 7 -7.86 17.07 -8.11
C VAL A 7 -7.13 17.55 -6.86
N GLY A 8 -7.79 17.44 -5.71
CA GLY A 8 -7.17 17.82 -4.44
C GLY A 8 -7.74 17.09 -3.24
N TYR A 9 -7.02 17.16 -2.13
CA TYR A 9 -7.42 16.67 -0.82
C TYR A 9 -6.79 17.52 0.29
N SER A 10 -7.38 17.48 1.48
CA SER A 10 -6.82 18.10 2.67
C SER A 10 -5.99 17.10 3.48
N ASP A 11 -4.98 17.57 4.18
CA ASP A 11 -4.15 16.77 5.09
C ASP A 11 -4.92 16.30 6.33
N LYS A 12 -6.03 16.99 6.67
CA LYS A 12 -6.92 16.67 7.79
C LYS A 12 -8.37 16.69 7.34
N LEU A 13 -9.19 15.82 7.92
CA LEU A 13 -10.63 15.78 7.63
C LEU A 13 -11.38 16.95 8.27
N SER A 14 -10.90 17.46 9.41
CA SER A 14 -11.44 18.61 10.12
C SER A 14 -10.35 19.27 10.96
N VAL A 15 -10.53 20.56 11.29
CA VAL A 15 -9.64 21.34 12.15
C VAL A 15 -10.46 22.16 13.12
N ARG A 16 -9.88 22.47 14.30
CA ARG A 16 -10.43 23.40 15.25
C ARG A 16 -10.06 24.84 14.91
N PRO A 17 -10.78 25.84 15.42
CA PRO A 17 -10.39 27.23 15.26
C PRO A 17 -8.94 27.47 15.71
N GLY A 18 -8.15 28.14 14.88
CA GLY A 18 -6.73 28.42 15.13
C GLY A 18 -5.77 27.33 14.65
N GLU A 19 -6.24 26.15 14.25
CA GLU A 19 -5.40 25.10 13.65
C GLU A 19 -5.20 25.32 12.15
N LYS A 20 -4.10 24.78 11.64
CA LYS A 20 -3.76 24.78 10.21
C LYS A 20 -4.34 23.56 9.50
N ILE A 21 -4.88 23.78 8.30
CA ILE A 21 -5.22 22.75 7.33
C ILE A 21 -4.48 23.04 6.03
N GLU A 22 -3.96 22.01 5.39
CA GLU A 22 -3.23 22.12 4.12
C GLU A 22 -3.97 21.39 3.01
N PHE A 23 -4.16 22.04 1.88
CA PHE A 23 -4.78 21.46 0.69
C PHE A 23 -3.70 21.09 -0.32
N LYS A 24 -3.64 19.82 -0.67
CA LYS A 24 -2.77 19.27 -1.72
C LYS A 24 -3.55 19.25 -3.02
N VAL A 25 -3.10 20.00 -4.01
CA VAL A 25 -3.82 20.14 -5.29
C VAL A 25 -2.90 19.79 -6.45
N SER A 26 -3.39 18.97 -7.38
CA SER A 26 -2.76 18.69 -8.67
C SER A 26 -3.66 19.18 -9.79
N SER A 27 -3.14 19.98 -10.70
CA SER A 27 -3.85 20.49 -11.86
C SER A 27 -3.10 20.13 -13.13
N LYS A 28 -3.85 19.60 -14.12
CA LYS A 28 -3.39 19.37 -15.50
C LYS A 28 -3.88 20.45 -16.45
N SER A 29 -4.49 21.50 -15.90
CA SER A 29 -4.96 22.63 -16.67
C SER A 29 -3.79 23.49 -17.13
N ASP A 30 -3.90 24.04 -18.32
CA ASP A 30 -2.97 25.05 -18.86
C ASP A 30 -3.21 26.43 -18.23
N PHE A 31 -4.25 26.58 -17.43
CA PHE A 31 -4.64 27.83 -16.79
C PHE A 31 -4.52 27.74 -15.27
N ASP A 32 -4.19 28.91 -14.66
CA ASP A 32 -4.24 29.03 -13.21
C ASP A 32 -5.65 28.78 -12.67
N TYR A 33 -5.75 28.24 -11.48
CA TYR A 33 -7.03 28.09 -10.77
C TYR A 33 -7.14 29.07 -9.61
N THR A 34 -8.37 29.37 -9.20
CA THR A 34 -8.63 30.25 -8.05
C THR A 34 -9.10 29.41 -6.87
N ALA A 35 -8.45 29.59 -5.71
CA ALA A 35 -8.89 29.02 -4.46
C ALA A 35 -9.77 30.04 -3.71
N GLU A 36 -10.94 29.62 -3.27
CA GLU A 36 -11.92 30.44 -2.55
C GLU A 36 -12.46 29.68 -1.35
N LEU A 37 -12.92 30.41 -0.33
CA LEU A 37 -13.53 29.82 0.85
C LEU A 37 -15.03 30.10 0.88
N TYR A 38 -15.82 29.04 1.03
CA TYR A 38 -17.25 29.13 1.20
C TYR A 38 -17.69 28.47 2.50
N ARG A 39 -18.68 29.05 3.14
CA ARG A 39 -19.41 28.42 4.23
C ARG A 39 -20.63 27.73 3.66
N SER A 40 -20.73 26.42 3.81
CA SER A 40 -21.93 25.67 3.50
C SER A 40 -22.99 25.96 4.58
N ILE A 41 -24.14 26.48 4.17
CA ILE A 41 -25.31 26.74 5.03
C ILE A 41 -26.25 25.53 4.96
N ASN A 42 -26.47 25.04 3.75
CA ASN A 42 -27.23 23.83 3.47
C ASN A 42 -26.49 23.02 2.40
N ALA A 43 -26.17 21.76 2.70
CA ALA A 43 -25.47 20.86 1.79
C ALA A 43 -26.42 19.84 1.13
N ASP A 44 -27.73 20.06 1.18
CA ASP A 44 -28.70 19.17 0.56
C ASP A 44 -28.65 19.34 -0.98
N PRO A 45 -28.32 18.29 -1.75
CA PRO A 45 -28.30 18.37 -3.20
C PRO A 45 -29.70 18.42 -3.83
N ASN A 46 -30.77 18.17 -3.04
CA ASN A 46 -32.14 18.16 -3.55
C ASN A 46 -32.75 19.57 -3.62
N PRO A 47 -33.03 20.12 -4.83
CA PRO A 47 -33.62 21.45 -4.98
C PRO A 47 -34.98 21.62 -4.32
N SER A 48 -35.76 20.52 -4.16
CA SER A 48 -37.10 20.57 -3.56
C SER A 48 -37.10 20.75 -2.03
N THR A 49 -35.98 20.51 -1.37
CA THR A 49 -35.79 20.65 0.08
C THR A 49 -34.89 21.84 0.46
N GLY A 50 -34.67 22.77 -0.46
CA GLY A 50 -33.87 23.99 -0.25
C GLY A 50 -32.57 24.05 -1.03
N GLY A 51 -32.07 22.92 -1.52
CA GLY A 51 -30.89 22.86 -2.36
C GLY A 51 -29.57 23.22 -1.66
N LEU A 52 -28.50 23.26 -2.41
CA LEU A 52 -27.19 23.69 -1.94
C LEU A 52 -27.16 25.21 -1.73
N ILE A 53 -26.90 25.63 -0.49
CA ILE A 53 -26.77 27.05 -0.13
C ILE A 53 -25.38 27.30 0.43
N GLU A 54 -24.61 28.12 -0.25
CA GLU A 54 -23.24 28.49 0.13
C GLU A 54 -23.11 30.00 0.27
N LYS A 55 -22.29 30.43 1.23
CA LYS A 55 -21.96 31.85 1.44
C LYS A 55 -20.46 32.04 1.34
N LYS A 56 -20.04 32.94 0.44
CA LYS A 56 -18.63 33.28 0.26
C LYS A 56 -18.06 33.97 1.49
N CYS A 57 -16.83 33.60 1.87
CA CYS A 57 -16.16 34.07 3.08
C CYS A 57 -14.95 34.97 2.76
N ASP A 58 -15.07 35.91 1.82
CA ASP A 58 -13.97 36.77 1.34
C ASP A 58 -13.34 37.67 2.41
N HIS A 59 -14.07 37.92 3.50
CA HIS A 59 -13.54 38.70 4.61
C HIS A 59 -12.60 37.89 5.52
N PHE A 60 -12.65 36.55 5.48
CA PHE A 60 -11.73 35.67 6.19
C PHE A 60 -10.62 35.14 5.28
N PHE A 61 -10.93 34.90 4.00
CA PHE A 61 -10.02 34.33 3.04
C PHE A 61 -10.26 34.99 1.68
N LYS A 62 -9.35 35.87 1.29
CA LYS A 62 -9.41 36.48 -0.04
C LYS A 62 -9.11 35.45 -1.12
N PRO A 63 -9.83 35.48 -2.26
CA PRO A 63 -9.52 34.57 -3.38
C PRO A 63 -8.05 34.62 -3.74
N ILE A 64 -7.43 33.47 -3.89
CA ILE A 64 -6.01 33.33 -4.23
C ILE A 64 -5.91 32.69 -5.61
N LYS A 65 -5.21 33.34 -6.52
CA LYS A 65 -4.83 32.77 -7.81
C LYS A 65 -3.64 31.83 -7.61
N VAL A 66 -3.78 30.57 -8.01
CA VAL A 66 -2.78 29.53 -7.79
C VAL A 66 -2.31 29.00 -9.15
N PHE A 67 -1.00 28.95 -9.32
CA PHE A 67 -0.38 28.40 -10.52
C PHE A 67 -0.66 26.90 -10.66
N SER A 68 -1.15 26.49 -11.84
CA SER A 68 -1.42 25.08 -12.13
C SER A 68 -0.12 24.30 -12.27
N ARG A 69 -0.04 23.18 -11.56
CA ARG A 69 1.04 22.18 -11.71
C ARG A 69 0.53 20.79 -11.51
N GLU A 70 1.00 19.87 -12.31
CA GLU A 70 0.74 18.45 -12.08
C GLU A 70 1.63 17.94 -10.94
N GLN A 71 1.02 17.26 -9.98
CA GLN A 71 1.70 16.58 -8.88
C GLN A 71 1.26 15.12 -8.89
N ASP A 72 2.22 14.24 -8.69
CA ASP A 72 1.94 12.81 -8.51
C ASP A 72 1.29 12.60 -7.14
N PHE A 73 0.05 12.13 -7.14
CA PHE A 73 -0.55 11.53 -5.95
C PHE A 73 -0.15 10.07 -5.92
N HIS A 74 0.46 9.65 -4.83
CA HIS A 74 0.73 8.24 -4.59
C HIS A 74 -0.49 7.64 -3.88
N PRO A 75 -1.42 7.01 -4.61
CA PRO A 75 -2.58 6.39 -3.99
C PRO A 75 -2.12 5.17 -3.19
N GLY A 76 -2.48 5.14 -1.94
CA GLY A 76 -2.21 4.02 -1.06
C GLY A 76 -1.40 4.40 0.18
N SER A 77 -1.73 3.74 1.27
CA SER A 77 -0.97 3.81 2.52
C SER A 77 0.09 2.72 2.53
N TYR A 78 1.17 2.97 3.24
CA TYR A 78 2.20 1.99 3.48
C TYR A 78 2.79 2.18 4.88
N ALA A 79 3.41 1.14 5.41
CA ALA A 79 4.26 1.25 6.59
C ALA A 79 5.71 0.92 6.20
N LYS A 80 6.66 1.56 6.88
CA LYS A 80 8.09 1.33 6.67
C LYS A 80 8.81 1.45 8.01
N THR A 81 9.82 0.62 8.24
CA THR A 81 10.69 0.75 9.42
C THR A 81 11.41 2.09 9.39
N VAL A 82 11.47 2.75 10.55
CA VAL A 82 12.17 4.05 10.70
C VAL A 82 13.66 3.88 10.42
N SER A 83 14.25 2.81 10.96
CA SER A 83 15.66 2.45 10.71
C SER A 83 15.74 1.14 9.94
N PRO A 84 16.79 0.95 9.12
CA PRO A 84 17.04 -0.34 8.49
C PRO A 84 17.14 -1.47 9.52
N LEU A 85 16.60 -2.63 9.18
CA LEU A 85 16.76 -3.86 9.95
C LEU A 85 18.06 -4.54 9.55
N ARG A 86 18.83 -4.99 10.51
CA ARG A 86 19.97 -5.86 10.28
C ARG A 86 19.51 -7.31 10.19
N ILE A 87 19.72 -7.92 9.05
CA ILE A 87 19.32 -9.30 8.74
C ILE A 87 20.57 -10.16 8.69
N ILE A 88 20.67 -11.08 9.64
CA ILE A 88 21.75 -12.11 9.68
C ILE A 88 21.05 -13.45 9.74
N SER A 89 21.23 -14.28 8.73
CA SER A 89 20.59 -15.60 8.64
C SER A 89 21.58 -16.67 8.20
N THR A 90 21.47 -17.82 8.84
CA THR A 90 22.21 -19.06 8.50
C THR A 90 21.28 -20.18 8.07
N HIS A 91 19.95 -20.05 8.25
CA HIS A 91 18.98 -21.10 7.96
C HIS A 91 17.84 -20.64 7.08
N SER A 92 17.11 -19.59 7.45
CA SER A 92 15.93 -19.17 6.69
C SER A 92 15.47 -17.75 6.97
N ILE A 93 14.80 -17.16 5.98
CA ILE A 93 14.04 -15.91 6.13
C ILE A 93 12.58 -16.20 5.79
N ASN A 94 11.66 -15.75 6.66
CA ASN A 94 10.22 -15.89 6.49
C ASN A 94 9.56 -14.52 6.44
N LEU A 95 8.65 -14.33 5.49
CA LEU A 95 7.70 -13.23 5.43
C LEU A 95 6.29 -13.78 5.62
N SER A 96 5.52 -13.20 6.52
CA SER A 96 4.13 -13.60 6.73
C SER A 96 3.22 -12.41 7.00
N CYS A 97 1.96 -12.52 6.64
CA CYS A 97 0.91 -11.60 7.02
C CYS A 97 -0.48 -12.21 6.84
N ILE A 98 -1.46 -11.59 7.47
CA ILE A 98 -2.87 -11.73 7.13
C ILE A 98 -3.23 -10.57 6.23
N PHE A 99 -3.99 -10.82 5.15
CA PHE A 99 -4.37 -9.76 4.22
C PHE A 99 -5.77 -9.94 3.66
N PHE A 100 -6.38 -8.83 3.26
CA PHE A 100 -7.71 -8.77 2.67
C PHE A 100 -7.67 -7.90 1.42
N PRO A 101 -7.59 -8.47 0.21
CA PRO A 101 -7.60 -7.70 -1.03
C PRO A 101 -8.99 -7.09 -1.24
N THR A 102 -9.08 -5.77 -1.28
CA THR A 102 -10.32 -5.07 -1.59
C THR A 102 -10.53 -4.99 -3.09
N LEU A 103 -9.45 -4.79 -3.83
CA LEU A 103 -9.44 -4.73 -5.29
C LEU A 103 -8.16 -5.35 -5.82
N LEU A 104 -8.29 -6.36 -6.67
CA LEU A 104 -7.18 -6.96 -7.41
C LEU A 104 -6.96 -6.16 -8.69
N LEU A 105 -5.95 -5.30 -8.68
CA LEU A 105 -5.61 -4.45 -9.81
C LEU A 105 -5.00 -5.26 -10.97
N LYS A 106 -5.13 -4.76 -12.19
CA LYS A 106 -4.40 -5.28 -13.36
C LYS A 106 -2.90 -4.90 -13.34
N ALA A 107 -2.34 -4.69 -12.14
CA ALA A 107 -0.95 -4.36 -11.86
C ALA A 107 -0.48 -5.16 -10.64
N GLU A 108 0.82 -5.29 -10.49
CA GLU A 108 1.41 -5.91 -9.31
C GLU A 108 1.14 -5.08 -8.06
N GLN A 109 0.83 -5.75 -6.94
CA GLN A 109 0.59 -5.14 -5.63
C GLN A 109 1.45 -5.86 -4.59
N CYS A 110 2.23 -5.13 -3.82
CA CYS A 110 3.16 -5.69 -2.84
C CYS A 110 2.54 -5.70 -1.44
N LEU A 111 2.60 -6.85 -0.78
CA LEU A 111 2.18 -7.01 0.62
C LEU A 111 3.31 -6.65 1.58
N ILE A 112 4.50 -7.23 1.37
CA ILE A 112 5.69 -7.02 2.21
C ILE A 112 6.91 -7.00 1.30
N SER A 113 7.85 -6.09 1.55
CA SER A 113 9.15 -6.08 0.89
C SER A 113 10.30 -5.73 1.83
N LEU A 114 11.45 -6.39 1.63
CA LEU A 114 12.68 -6.18 2.35
C LEU A 114 13.86 -6.32 1.37
N ALA A 115 14.52 -5.23 1.02
CA ALA A 115 15.49 -5.22 -0.07
C ALA A 115 14.92 -5.86 -1.35
N ASP A 116 15.60 -6.88 -1.89
CA ASP A 116 15.19 -7.62 -3.08
C ASP A 116 14.19 -8.76 -2.77
N ILE A 117 13.84 -8.97 -1.51
CA ILE A 117 12.86 -9.97 -1.10
C ILE A 117 11.48 -9.31 -1.06
N SER A 118 10.49 -9.91 -1.72
CA SER A 118 9.13 -9.40 -1.69
C SER A 118 8.08 -10.50 -1.80
N LEU A 119 6.95 -10.24 -1.16
CA LEU A 119 5.72 -11.00 -1.28
C LEU A 119 4.68 -10.10 -1.92
N SER A 120 4.20 -10.44 -3.09
CA SER A 120 3.32 -9.63 -3.91
C SER A 120 2.15 -10.43 -4.47
N ILE A 121 1.16 -9.71 -4.99
CA ILE A 121 0.08 -10.23 -5.80
C ILE A 121 0.34 -9.78 -7.23
N THR A 122 0.39 -10.74 -8.15
CA THR A 122 0.63 -10.45 -9.58
C THR A 122 -0.60 -9.82 -10.23
N LYS A 123 -0.43 -9.24 -11.42
CA LYS A 123 -1.55 -8.72 -12.24
C LYS A 123 -2.63 -9.76 -12.60
N LYS A 124 -2.32 -11.05 -12.41
CA LYS A 124 -3.27 -12.17 -12.61
C LYS A 124 -3.97 -12.59 -11.32
N GLY A 125 -3.68 -11.94 -10.19
CA GLY A 125 -4.24 -12.28 -8.88
C GLY A 125 -3.58 -13.46 -8.19
N PHE A 126 -2.35 -13.83 -8.56
CA PHE A 126 -1.59 -14.90 -7.94
C PHE A 126 -0.62 -14.34 -6.90
N LEU A 127 -0.41 -15.04 -5.79
CA LEU A 127 0.67 -14.73 -4.88
C LEU A 127 2.02 -15.08 -5.50
N LYS A 128 2.97 -14.16 -5.38
CA LYS A 128 4.35 -14.31 -5.86
C LYS A 128 5.32 -13.95 -4.74
N PHE A 129 6.21 -14.85 -4.43
CA PHE A 129 7.43 -14.56 -3.68
C PHE A 129 8.57 -14.32 -4.68
N GLU A 130 9.35 -13.29 -4.46
CA GLU A 130 10.50 -12.93 -5.29
C GLU A 130 11.69 -12.57 -4.41
N SER A 131 12.87 -13.03 -4.78
CA SER A 131 14.15 -12.73 -4.16
C SER A 131 15.26 -12.78 -5.20
N GLN A 132 16.45 -12.30 -4.85
CA GLN A 132 17.64 -12.46 -5.70
C GLN A 132 18.02 -13.91 -5.98
N TRP A 133 17.59 -14.88 -5.16
CA TRP A 133 17.88 -16.31 -5.32
C TRP A 133 16.85 -17.05 -6.18
N GLY A 134 15.72 -16.43 -6.45
CA GLY A 134 14.67 -17.02 -7.27
C GLY A 134 13.28 -16.47 -6.94
N SER A 135 12.32 -16.94 -7.72
CA SER A 135 10.92 -16.57 -7.53
C SER A 135 10.02 -17.80 -7.58
N LEU A 136 8.92 -17.74 -6.85
CA LEU A 136 7.87 -18.76 -6.83
C LEU A 136 6.50 -18.08 -6.85
N GLU A 137 5.67 -18.51 -7.78
CA GLU A 137 4.28 -18.07 -7.89
C GLU A 137 3.36 -19.21 -7.44
N LEU A 138 2.38 -18.88 -6.61
CA LEU A 138 1.34 -19.81 -6.18
C LEU A 138 0.18 -19.73 -7.17
N PRO A 139 -0.11 -20.79 -7.96
CA PRO A 139 -1.01 -20.71 -9.11
C PRO A 139 -2.50 -20.72 -8.74
N ASN A 140 -2.85 -20.11 -7.62
CA ASN A 140 -4.22 -20.02 -7.12
C ASN A 140 -4.66 -18.57 -7.14
N VAL A 141 -5.71 -18.29 -7.89
CA VAL A 141 -6.30 -16.96 -7.98
C VAL A 141 -6.91 -16.58 -6.65
N LEU A 142 -6.48 -15.46 -6.12
CA LEU A 142 -7.09 -14.84 -4.94
C LEU A 142 -8.45 -14.26 -5.33
N LEU A 143 -9.37 -14.29 -4.39
CA LEU A 143 -10.67 -13.62 -4.51
C LEU A 143 -10.66 -12.32 -3.72
N GLU A 144 -11.24 -11.27 -4.28
CA GLU A 144 -11.47 -10.02 -3.57
C GLU A 144 -12.37 -10.23 -2.35
N ARG A 145 -12.18 -9.39 -1.34
CA ARG A 145 -13.00 -9.35 -0.12
C ARG A 145 -13.03 -10.66 0.66
N ASN A 146 -11.92 -11.39 0.62
CA ASN A 146 -11.67 -12.55 1.47
C ASN A 146 -10.37 -12.37 2.26
N TRP A 147 -10.37 -12.84 3.50
CA TRP A 147 -9.19 -12.86 4.33
C TRP A 147 -8.31 -14.08 4.03
N TYR A 148 -7.03 -13.85 3.92
CA TYR A 148 -6.01 -14.85 3.67
C TYR A 148 -4.87 -14.71 4.67
N GLU A 149 -4.28 -15.83 5.06
CA GLU A 149 -2.98 -15.90 5.71
C GLU A 149 -1.96 -16.41 4.71
N VAL A 150 -0.81 -15.77 4.63
CA VAL A 150 0.29 -16.17 3.75
C VAL A 150 1.59 -16.26 4.54
N ILE A 151 2.37 -17.31 4.22
CA ILE A 151 3.73 -17.48 4.70
C ILE A 151 4.61 -17.81 3.49
N ALA A 152 5.66 -17.04 3.31
CA ALA A 152 6.68 -17.26 2.28
C ALA A 152 8.05 -17.41 2.96
N THR A 153 8.77 -18.46 2.60
CA THR A 153 10.05 -18.83 3.20
C THR A 153 11.09 -19.01 2.11
N VAL A 154 12.28 -18.48 2.32
CA VAL A 154 13.49 -18.93 1.63
C VAL A 154 14.39 -19.62 2.66
N SER A 155 14.68 -20.90 2.42
CA SER A 155 15.66 -21.67 3.20
C SER A 155 17.03 -21.58 2.53
N LEU A 156 18.08 -21.37 3.33
CA LEU A 156 19.45 -21.34 2.81
C LEU A 156 19.92 -22.72 2.33
N SER A 157 19.21 -23.81 2.74
CA SER A 157 19.42 -25.14 2.16
C SER A 157 18.97 -25.28 0.69
N GLY A 158 18.36 -24.21 0.11
CA GLY A 158 18.03 -24.19 -1.30
C GLY A 158 16.55 -24.50 -1.59
N VAL A 159 15.62 -24.04 -0.77
CA VAL A 159 14.18 -24.21 -1.01
C VAL A 159 13.42 -22.90 -0.78
N ILE A 160 12.60 -22.52 -1.75
CA ILE A 160 11.58 -21.47 -1.59
C ILE A 160 10.24 -22.15 -1.40
N THR A 161 9.47 -21.74 -0.38
CA THR A 161 8.12 -22.23 -0.09
C THR A 161 7.17 -21.05 0.02
N VAL A 162 6.00 -21.15 -0.59
CA VAL A 162 4.88 -20.21 -0.39
C VAL A 162 3.65 -21.03 0.00
N SER A 163 3.03 -20.67 1.11
CA SER A 163 1.75 -21.24 1.53
C SER A 163 0.74 -20.14 1.78
N CYS A 164 -0.50 -20.35 1.34
CA CYS A 164 -1.62 -19.45 1.53
C CYS A 164 -2.85 -20.24 1.93
N ARG A 165 -3.62 -19.72 2.88
CA ARG A 165 -4.94 -20.27 3.23
C ARG A 165 -5.94 -19.14 3.38
N GLY A 166 -7.16 -19.35 2.96
CA GLY A 166 -8.28 -18.50 3.34
C GLY A 166 -8.63 -18.71 4.80
N LEU A 167 -9.13 -17.67 5.47
CA LEU A 167 -9.49 -17.75 6.90
C LEU A 167 -10.91 -18.25 7.16
N LYS A 168 -11.73 -18.46 6.12
CA LYS A 168 -13.02 -19.13 6.27
C LYS A 168 -12.80 -20.63 6.48
N ALA A 169 -13.62 -21.24 7.33
CA ALA A 169 -13.48 -22.65 7.73
C ALA A 169 -13.50 -23.66 6.57
N THR A 170 -14.09 -23.30 5.43
CA THR A 170 -14.22 -24.15 4.24
C THR A 170 -13.11 -23.93 3.20
N GLU A 171 -12.18 -23.00 3.42
CA GLU A 171 -11.19 -22.65 2.43
C GLU A 171 -9.96 -23.56 2.47
N LYS A 172 -9.47 -23.92 1.29
CA LYS A 172 -8.33 -24.81 1.11
C LYS A 172 -7.02 -24.07 1.41
N LYS A 173 -6.06 -24.83 1.95
CA LYS A 173 -4.67 -24.40 2.02
C LYS A 173 -3.97 -24.74 0.70
N PHE A 174 -3.29 -23.76 0.14
CA PHE A 174 -2.44 -23.90 -1.04
C PHE A 174 -0.98 -23.81 -0.63
N LYS A 175 -0.14 -24.63 -1.23
CA LYS A 175 1.30 -24.63 -0.99
C LYS A 175 2.03 -24.92 -2.29
N ALA A 176 3.11 -24.20 -2.53
CA ALA A 176 4.06 -24.49 -3.58
C ALA A 176 5.49 -24.44 -3.05
N GLU A 177 6.36 -25.20 -3.67
CA GLU A 177 7.78 -25.27 -3.36
C GLU A 177 8.61 -25.21 -4.64
N LYS A 178 9.79 -24.60 -4.55
CA LYS A 178 10.77 -24.53 -5.62
C LYS A 178 12.16 -24.75 -5.07
N LYS A 179 12.88 -25.71 -5.66
CA LYS A 179 14.30 -25.88 -5.37
C LYS A 179 15.12 -24.80 -6.07
N ILE A 180 16.09 -24.27 -5.38
CA ILE A 180 17.08 -23.30 -5.87
C ILE A 180 18.47 -23.78 -5.42
N PRO A 181 19.57 -23.26 -5.96
CA PRO A 181 20.89 -23.51 -5.39
C PRO A 181 20.96 -23.13 -3.91
N PRO A 182 21.76 -23.81 -3.10
CA PRO A 182 22.01 -23.41 -1.71
C PRO A 182 22.46 -21.95 -1.63
N VAL A 183 21.95 -21.24 -0.63
CA VAL A 183 22.21 -19.82 -0.42
C VAL A 183 23.28 -19.67 0.65
N ASN A 184 24.29 -18.83 0.40
CA ASN A 184 25.28 -18.49 1.41
C ASN A 184 24.65 -17.75 2.60
N PRO A 185 25.26 -17.81 3.80
CA PRO A 185 24.82 -17.02 4.94
C PRO A 185 24.60 -15.56 4.58
N ILE A 186 23.50 -15.01 5.05
CA ILE A 186 22.99 -13.68 4.68
C ILE A 186 23.39 -12.68 5.75
N ASN A 187 23.93 -11.54 5.35
CA ASN A 187 24.18 -10.40 6.22
C ASN A 187 24.00 -9.11 5.40
N PHE A 188 22.88 -8.42 5.65
CA PHE A 188 22.59 -7.12 5.03
C PHE A 188 21.71 -6.25 5.92
N GLU A 189 21.63 -4.98 5.59
CA GLU A 189 20.69 -4.03 6.22
C GLU A 189 19.69 -3.52 5.20
N ALA A 190 18.42 -3.52 5.55
CA ALA A 190 17.36 -2.99 4.70
C ALA A 190 16.14 -2.53 5.50
N SER A 191 15.43 -1.54 4.94
CA SER A 191 14.12 -1.16 5.47
C SER A 191 13.06 -2.15 5.04
N LEU A 192 12.27 -2.61 5.98
CA LEU A 192 11.06 -3.38 5.72
C LEU A 192 9.92 -2.42 5.34
N THR A 193 9.22 -2.71 4.26
CA THR A 193 8.05 -1.95 3.80
C THR A 193 6.84 -2.88 3.70
N VAL A 194 5.70 -2.41 4.19
CA VAL A 194 4.41 -3.12 4.13
C VAL A 194 3.47 -2.35 3.22
N ALA A 195 2.67 -3.07 2.44
CA ALA A 195 1.70 -2.56 1.47
C ALA A 195 2.30 -1.72 0.32
N ALA A 196 3.61 -1.78 0.11
CA ALA A 196 4.31 -1.19 -1.02
C ALA A 196 5.69 -1.82 -1.21
N LYS A 197 6.34 -1.53 -2.34
CA LYS A 197 7.73 -1.93 -2.65
C LYS A 197 8.53 -0.72 -3.11
N THR A 198 9.76 -0.60 -2.64
CA THR A 198 10.69 0.42 -3.15
C THR A 198 11.29 -0.07 -4.48
N VAL A 199 11.09 0.71 -5.55
CA VAL A 199 11.64 0.45 -6.89
C VAL A 199 12.35 1.72 -7.36
N LYS A 200 13.66 1.64 -7.64
CA LYS A 200 14.47 2.81 -8.05
C LYS A 200 14.27 4.02 -7.13
N GLN A 201 14.37 3.81 -5.82
CA GLN A 201 14.21 4.81 -4.75
C GLN A 201 12.80 5.43 -4.61
N ARG A 202 11.80 4.94 -5.34
CA ARG A 202 10.41 5.37 -5.24
C ARG A 202 9.54 4.23 -4.76
N LEU A 203 8.54 4.54 -3.96
CA LEU A 203 7.52 3.58 -3.56
C LEU A 203 6.58 3.33 -4.72
N LYS A 204 6.34 2.05 -5.02
CA LYS A 204 5.44 1.57 -6.07
C LYS A 204 4.70 0.32 -5.61
N HIS A 205 3.84 -0.21 -6.46
CA HIS A 205 3.10 -1.46 -6.23
C HIS A 205 2.29 -1.44 -4.93
N TYR A 206 1.63 -0.31 -4.65
CA TYR A 206 0.78 -0.18 -3.47
C TYR A 206 -0.32 -1.25 -3.45
N PHE A 207 -0.51 -1.86 -2.29
CA PHE A 207 -1.56 -2.84 -2.08
C PHE A 207 -2.91 -2.15 -1.86
N ASN A 208 -3.94 -2.64 -2.53
CA ASN A 208 -5.33 -2.18 -2.35
C ASN A 208 -6.09 -3.18 -1.47
N GLY A 209 -6.08 -2.94 -0.17
CA GLY A 209 -6.68 -3.84 0.79
C GLY A 209 -6.26 -3.54 2.22
N LYS A 210 -6.41 -4.54 3.09
CA LYS A 210 -5.97 -4.49 4.49
C LYS A 210 -4.87 -5.50 4.71
N VAL A 211 -3.89 -5.16 5.55
CA VAL A 211 -2.81 -6.05 5.99
C VAL A 211 -2.80 -6.06 7.51
N GLU A 212 -2.76 -7.23 8.10
CA GLU A 212 -2.67 -7.43 9.54
C GLU A 212 -1.47 -8.33 9.88
N ALA A 213 -0.88 -8.11 11.03
CA ALA A 213 0.24 -8.87 11.58
C ALA A 213 1.38 -9.14 10.58
N PRO A 214 1.82 -8.16 9.75
CA PRO A 214 2.96 -8.38 8.89
C PRO A 214 4.19 -8.65 9.75
N THR A 215 4.88 -9.75 9.44
CA THR A 215 5.99 -10.25 10.25
C THR A 215 7.14 -10.68 9.35
N ILE A 216 8.35 -10.37 9.77
CA ILE A 216 9.57 -10.99 9.27
C ILE A 216 10.23 -11.78 10.40
N SER A 217 10.60 -13.03 10.11
CA SER A 217 11.38 -13.87 10.99
C SER A 217 12.64 -14.35 10.28
N VAL A 218 13.72 -14.41 11.02
CA VAL A 218 15.03 -14.89 10.57
C VAL A 218 15.47 -16.01 11.50
N ASP A 219 15.78 -17.17 10.94
CA ASP A 219 16.17 -18.37 11.71
C ASP A 219 15.17 -18.68 12.85
N SER A 220 13.87 -18.54 12.56
CA SER A 220 12.75 -18.71 13.49
C SER A 220 12.61 -17.63 14.59
N VAL A 221 13.44 -16.59 14.58
CA VAL A 221 13.34 -15.45 15.49
C VAL A 221 12.61 -14.29 14.78
N VAL A 222 11.60 -13.73 15.43
CA VAL A 222 10.89 -12.54 14.90
C VAL A 222 11.81 -11.34 15.00
N VAL A 223 12.13 -10.72 13.85
CA VAL A 223 12.97 -9.52 13.75
C VAL A 223 12.13 -8.25 13.73
N ALA A 224 10.98 -8.31 13.08
CA ALA A 224 10.01 -7.21 13.07
C ALA A 224 8.59 -7.75 12.89
N SER A 225 7.64 -7.11 13.57
CA SER A 225 6.21 -7.35 13.40
C SER A 225 5.43 -6.09 13.75
N TRP A 226 4.26 -5.94 13.17
CA TRP A 226 3.29 -4.91 13.54
C TRP A 226 1.97 -5.54 13.93
N ASN A 227 1.32 -4.95 14.89
CA ASN A 227 -0.05 -5.26 15.27
C ASN A 227 -0.89 -4.04 14.90
N PHE A 228 -1.57 -4.12 13.77
CA PHE A 228 -2.44 -3.05 13.28
C PHE A 228 -3.87 -3.28 13.74
#